data_5d04c87fa8e9aa227c2a0da8cc5d0d76
#
_entry.id   5d04c87fa8e9aa227c2a0da8cc5d0d76
#
_cell.length_a   1.000
_cell.length_b   1.000
_cell.length_c   1.000
_cell.angle_alpha   90.00
_cell.angle_beta   90.00
_cell.angle_gamma   90.00
#
_symmetry.space_group_name_H-M   'P 1'
#
loop_
_entity.id
_entity.type
_entity.pdbx_description
1 polymer ?
#
loop_
_entity_poly.entity_id
_entity_poly.type
_entity_poly.pdbx_seq_one_letter_code
_entity_poly.pdbx_strand_id
1 'polypeptide(L)'
;MANIRLGIDVDRTQIVATYPYTANVLGDGGYLVVADENEQIVGFLWAFKRKIPAPIEQEELFINVIEVFPEELRCQGLATRMLERLKEIAAAEKVYQLRAYCDIRNVSSHRLWVKTGYGNNPVALPDGNIVGSFVSLVL
;
A
#
# COMPACT_ATOMS: atom_id res chain seq x y z
N MET A 1 -12.78 -15.26 -8.95
CA MET A 1 -12.04 -14.69 -7.82
C MET A 1 -10.74 -14.06 -8.30
N ALA A 2 -10.39 -12.91 -7.77
CA ALA A 2 -9.19 -12.21 -8.20
C ALA A 2 -7.92 -12.98 -7.85
N ASN A 3 -6.95 -12.95 -8.73
CA ASN A 3 -5.62 -13.48 -8.53
C ASN A 3 -4.70 -12.36 -8.02
N ILE A 4 -3.98 -12.62 -6.95
CA ILE A 4 -3.01 -11.66 -6.38
C ILE A 4 -1.63 -12.09 -6.82
N ARG A 5 -0.91 -11.21 -7.50
CA ARG A 5 0.41 -11.52 -8.05
C ARG A 5 1.32 -10.30 -8.09
N LEU A 6 2.60 -10.53 -8.30
CA LEU A 6 3.54 -9.45 -8.59
C LEU A 6 3.19 -8.82 -9.95
N GLY A 7 3.24 -7.50 -9.99
CA GLY A 7 3.05 -6.76 -11.22
C GLY A 7 4.33 -6.68 -12.03
N ILE A 8 4.16 -6.53 -13.34
CA ILE A 8 5.24 -6.33 -14.30
C ILE A 8 5.03 -4.99 -15.02
N ASP A 9 5.98 -4.58 -15.85
CA ASP A 9 5.92 -3.26 -16.52
C ASP A 9 4.66 -3.05 -17.36
N VAL A 10 4.17 -4.11 -18.00
CA VAL A 10 2.91 -4.05 -18.77
C VAL A 10 1.74 -3.69 -17.86
N ASP A 11 1.69 -4.24 -16.65
CA ASP A 11 0.65 -3.92 -15.68
C ASP A 11 0.69 -2.45 -15.28
N ARG A 12 1.89 -1.93 -15.03
CA ARG A 12 2.10 -0.51 -14.69
C ARG A 12 1.58 0.40 -15.78
N THR A 13 1.93 0.11 -17.02
CA THR A 13 1.47 0.86 -18.19
C THR A 13 -0.05 0.81 -18.32
N GLN A 14 -0.64 -0.36 -18.14
CA GLN A 14 -2.08 -0.55 -18.23
C GLN A 14 -2.84 0.20 -17.12
N ILE A 15 -2.35 0.19 -15.90
CA ILE A 15 -2.95 0.92 -14.79
C ILE A 15 -2.98 2.42 -15.09
N VAL A 16 -1.85 2.98 -15.53
CA VAL A 16 -1.75 4.41 -15.83
C VAL A 16 -2.61 4.79 -17.02
N ALA A 17 -2.68 3.93 -18.05
CA ALA A 17 -3.52 4.19 -19.23
C ALA A 17 -5.01 4.20 -18.87
N THR A 18 -5.45 3.28 -17.99
CA THR A 18 -6.85 3.19 -17.60
C THR A 18 -7.24 4.23 -16.54
N TYR A 19 -6.33 4.54 -15.64
CA TYR A 19 -6.53 5.47 -14.53
C TYR A 19 -5.38 6.48 -14.47
N PRO A 20 -5.41 7.51 -15.33
CA PRO A 20 -4.27 8.44 -15.49
C PRO A 20 -3.77 9.10 -14.20
N TYR A 21 -4.65 9.32 -13.23
CA TYR A 21 -4.24 9.92 -11.95
C TYR A 21 -3.21 9.06 -11.19
N THR A 22 -3.16 7.75 -11.47
CA THR A 22 -2.23 6.84 -10.80
C THR A 22 -0.77 7.11 -11.15
N ALA A 23 -0.51 7.82 -12.25
CA ALA A 23 0.85 8.23 -12.62
C ALA A 23 1.54 9.04 -11.52
N ASN A 24 0.78 9.74 -10.69
CA ASN A 24 1.31 10.56 -9.61
C ASN A 24 1.72 9.75 -8.37
N VAL A 25 1.25 8.51 -8.24
CA VAL A 25 1.47 7.68 -7.05
C VAL A 25 2.18 6.38 -7.36
N LEU A 26 2.33 6.04 -8.63
CA LEU A 26 2.96 4.81 -9.10
C LEU A 26 4.34 5.15 -9.65
N GLY A 27 5.36 5.03 -8.81
CA GLY A 27 6.74 5.33 -9.19
C GLY A 27 7.40 4.20 -9.98
N ASP A 28 8.60 4.46 -10.46
CA ASP A 28 9.43 3.47 -11.14
C ASP A 28 10.08 2.55 -10.12
N GLY A 29 10.36 1.31 -10.53
CA GLY A 29 10.97 0.31 -9.64
C GLY A 29 10.04 -0.08 -8.51
N GLY A 30 10.62 -0.36 -7.34
CA GLY A 30 9.86 -0.78 -6.17
C GLY A 30 9.15 -2.11 -6.35
N TYR A 31 8.03 -2.26 -5.64
CA TYR A 31 7.28 -3.51 -5.60
C TYR A 31 5.82 -3.23 -5.94
N LEU A 32 5.39 -3.75 -7.08
CA LEU A 32 4.01 -3.66 -7.54
C LEU A 32 3.32 -4.98 -7.28
N VAL A 33 2.20 -4.95 -6.56
CA VAL A 33 1.32 -6.10 -6.37
C VAL A 33 -0.01 -5.77 -7.03
N VAL A 34 -0.52 -6.67 -7.85
CA VAL A 34 -1.78 -6.45 -8.55
C VAL A 34 -2.80 -7.53 -8.19
N ALA A 35 -4.05 -7.13 -8.18
CA ALA A 35 -5.20 -8.02 -8.15
C ALA A 35 -5.80 -8.03 -9.54
N ASP A 36 -5.82 -9.21 -10.15
CA ASP A 36 -6.37 -9.33 -11.50
C ASP A 36 -7.50 -10.35 -11.52
N GLU A 37 -8.56 -10.02 -12.25
CA GLU A 37 -9.74 -10.86 -12.38
C GLU A 37 -10.17 -10.85 -13.84
N ASN A 38 -10.25 -12.03 -14.46
CA ASN A 38 -10.60 -12.15 -15.89
C ASN A 38 -9.72 -11.27 -16.79
N GLU A 39 -8.40 -11.29 -16.54
CA GLU A 39 -7.41 -10.52 -17.29
C GLU A 39 -7.54 -9.00 -17.17
N GLN A 40 -8.33 -8.53 -16.18
CA GLN A 40 -8.44 -7.11 -15.87
C GLN A 40 -7.85 -6.84 -14.49
N ILE A 41 -7.06 -5.77 -14.38
CA ILE A 41 -6.53 -5.33 -13.10
C ILE A 41 -7.66 -4.64 -12.34
N VAL A 42 -8.03 -5.19 -11.20
CA VAL A 42 -9.11 -4.66 -10.35
C VAL A 42 -8.58 -3.98 -9.10
N GLY A 43 -7.28 -4.06 -8.86
CA GLY A 43 -6.64 -3.37 -7.74
C GLY A 43 -5.14 -3.46 -7.84
N PHE A 44 -4.47 -2.59 -7.12
CA PHE A 44 -3.01 -2.62 -7.05
C PHE A 44 -2.51 -1.96 -5.78
N LEU A 45 -1.26 -2.29 -5.44
CA LEU A 45 -0.50 -1.56 -4.43
C LEU A 45 0.91 -1.38 -4.95
N TRP A 46 1.53 -0.25 -4.61
CA TRP A 46 2.93 -0.01 -4.92
C TRP A 46 3.66 0.45 -3.67
N ALA A 47 4.82 -0.15 -3.42
CA ALA A 47 5.66 0.13 -2.29
C ALA A 47 7.12 0.24 -2.74
N PHE A 48 7.92 0.95 -1.96
CA PHE A 48 9.34 1.12 -2.27
C PHE A 48 10.18 1.11 -0.99
N LYS A 49 11.45 0.75 -1.13
CA LYS A 49 12.37 0.73 0.01
C LYS A 49 12.72 2.16 0.44
N ARG A 50 12.74 2.36 1.75
CA ARG A 50 13.22 3.59 2.39
C ARG A 50 14.10 3.23 3.56
N LYS A 51 15.10 4.09 3.81
CA LYS A 51 15.94 3.94 4.98
C LYS A 51 15.27 4.59 6.19
N ILE A 52 15.22 3.86 7.30
CA ILE A 52 14.73 4.37 8.57
C ILE A 52 15.92 5.04 9.27
N PRO A 53 15.78 6.29 9.76
CA PRO A 53 16.87 6.95 10.46
C PRO A 53 17.18 6.32 11.82
N ALA A 54 18.29 6.77 12.43
CA ALA A 54 18.65 6.34 13.78
C ALA A 54 17.48 6.54 14.75
N PRO A 55 17.30 5.67 15.74
CA PRO A 55 18.20 4.58 16.15
C PRO A 55 18.03 3.25 15.44
N ILE A 56 17.01 3.11 14.59
CA ILE A 56 16.68 1.83 13.93
C ILE A 56 17.71 1.49 12.85
N GLU A 57 17.99 2.44 11.94
CA GLU A 57 19.00 2.31 10.87
C GLU A 57 18.84 1.07 10.00
N GLN A 58 17.61 0.68 9.73
CA GLN A 58 17.25 -0.42 8.85
C GLN A 58 16.39 0.07 7.70
N GLU A 59 16.01 -0.82 6.80
CA GLU A 59 15.14 -0.48 5.68
C GLU A 59 13.69 -0.84 5.99
N GLU A 60 12.78 -0.08 5.39
CA GLU A 60 11.35 -0.36 5.41
C GLU A 60 10.82 -0.43 3.98
N LEU A 61 9.66 -1.05 3.78
CA LEU A 61 8.87 -0.84 2.57
C LEU A 61 7.79 0.18 2.89
N PHE A 62 7.81 1.29 2.17
CA PHE A 62 6.79 2.33 2.30
C PHE A 62 5.72 2.11 1.24
N ILE A 63 4.49 1.88 1.68
CA ILE A 63 3.34 1.66 0.81
C ILE A 63 2.82 3.03 0.40
N ASN A 64 3.09 3.41 -0.85
CA ASN A 64 2.71 4.73 -1.36
C ASN A 64 1.26 4.79 -1.79
N VAL A 65 0.71 3.67 -2.25
CA VAL A 65 -0.67 3.59 -2.72
C VAL A 65 -1.17 2.16 -2.59
N ILE A 66 -2.44 2.04 -2.24
CA ILE A 66 -3.20 0.79 -2.31
C ILE A 66 -4.62 1.13 -2.73
N GLU A 67 -5.13 0.49 -3.76
CA GLU A 67 -6.41 0.83 -4.35
C GLU A 67 -7.11 -0.38 -4.94
N VAL A 68 -8.43 -0.44 -4.77
CA VAL A 68 -9.32 -1.38 -5.44
C VAL A 68 -10.28 -0.54 -6.28
N PHE A 69 -10.25 -0.71 -7.62
CA PHE A 69 -10.93 0.18 -8.54
C PHE A 69 -12.45 0.02 -8.55
N PRO A 70 -13.01 -1.19 -8.74
CA PRO A 70 -14.46 -1.34 -8.74
C PRO A 70 -15.01 -1.19 -7.33
N GLU A 71 -16.00 -0.31 -7.18
CA GLU A 71 -16.62 -0.05 -5.89
C GLU A 71 -17.26 -1.33 -5.30
N GLU A 72 -17.87 -2.14 -6.15
CA GLU A 72 -18.50 -3.41 -5.75
C GLU A 72 -17.51 -4.46 -5.26
N LEU A 73 -16.21 -4.32 -5.59
CA LEU A 73 -15.17 -5.22 -5.12
C LEU A 73 -14.47 -4.73 -3.84
N ARG A 74 -14.80 -3.52 -3.40
CA ARG A 74 -14.29 -3.00 -2.14
C ARG A 74 -14.92 -3.76 -0.98
N CYS A 75 -14.21 -3.87 0.13
CA CYS A 75 -14.64 -4.62 1.32
C CYS A 75 -14.78 -6.14 1.10
N GLN A 76 -14.22 -6.67 0.02
CA GLN A 76 -14.17 -8.12 -0.26
C GLN A 76 -12.81 -8.74 0.05
N GLY A 77 -11.96 -8.03 0.77
CA GLY A 77 -10.68 -8.55 1.21
C GLY A 77 -9.56 -8.47 0.18
N LEU A 78 -9.75 -7.83 -1.00
CA LEU A 78 -8.68 -7.71 -2.00
C LEU A 78 -7.49 -6.92 -1.47
N ALA A 79 -7.73 -5.78 -0.82
CA ALA A 79 -6.68 -4.98 -0.23
C ALA A 79 -5.91 -5.77 0.83
N THR A 80 -6.61 -6.50 1.68
CA THR A 80 -5.99 -7.37 2.69
C THR A 80 -5.10 -8.42 2.05
N ARG A 81 -5.57 -9.07 0.97
CA ARG A 81 -4.79 -10.08 0.26
C ARG A 81 -3.55 -9.49 -0.41
N MET A 82 -3.65 -8.28 -0.96
CA MET A 82 -2.50 -7.58 -1.53
C MET A 82 -1.48 -7.24 -0.44
N LEU A 83 -1.93 -6.80 0.73
CA LEU A 83 -1.03 -6.53 1.86
C LEU A 83 -0.35 -7.80 2.37
N GLU A 84 -1.06 -8.92 2.42
CA GLU A 84 -0.47 -10.20 2.79
C GLU A 84 0.64 -10.61 1.81
N ARG A 85 0.42 -10.39 0.52
CA ARG A 85 1.43 -10.66 -0.50
C ARG A 85 2.66 -9.76 -0.32
N LEU A 86 2.44 -8.47 -0.05
CA LEU A 86 3.54 -7.55 0.23
C LEU A 86 4.32 -7.97 1.47
N LYS A 87 3.64 -8.46 2.49
CA LYS A 87 4.27 -8.96 3.71
C LYS A 87 5.22 -10.12 3.43
N GLU A 88 4.84 -11.03 2.54
CA GLU A 88 5.72 -12.12 2.09
C GLU A 88 6.97 -11.58 1.39
N ILE A 89 6.79 -10.58 0.51
CA ILE A 89 7.91 -9.92 -0.17
C ILE A 89 8.83 -9.25 0.84
N ALA A 90 8.26 -8.52 1.78
CA ALA A 90 9.01 -7.81 2.81
C ALA A 90 9.82 -8.76 3.68
N ALA A 91 9.26 -9.91 4.03
CA ALA A 91 9.97 -10.94 4.79
C ALA A 91 11.16 -11.50 3.99
N ALA A 92 10.97 -11.76 2.70
CA ALA A 92 12.03 -12.23 1.82
C ALA A 92 13.14 -11.18 1.64
N GLU A 93 12.78 -9.90 1.60
CA GLU A 93 13.72 -8.79 1.48
C GLU A 93 14.35 -8.40 2.83
N LYS A 94 13.90 -9.00 3.91
CA LYS A 94 14.43 -8.79 5.26
C LYS A 94 14.37 -7.33 5.72
N VAL A 95 13.31 -6.62 5.33
CA VAL A 95 13.09 -5.25 5.82
C VAL A 95 12.52 -5.29 7.23
N TYR A 96 12.73 -4.20 7.97
CA TYR A 96 12.31 -4.08 9.36
C TYR A 96 10.79 -3.96 9.51
N GLN A 97 10.16 -3.20 8.64
CA GLN A 97 8.72 -2.93 8.74
C GLN A 97 8.09 -2.54 7.41
N LEU A 98 6.76 -2.61 7.38
CA LEU A 98 5.91 -1.97 6.38
C LEU A 98 5.35 -0.69 6.99
N ARG A 99 5.25 0.38 6.20
CA ARG A 99 4.70 1.66 6.67
C ARG A 99 3.93 2.36 5.56
N ALA A 100 2.89 3.10 5.95
CA ALA A 100 2.08 3.91 5.03
C ALA A 100 1.61 5.17 5.74
N TYR A 101 1.12 6.14 4.96
CA TYR A 101 0.43 7.30 5.49
C TYR A 101 -1.06 7.17 5.17
N CYS A 102 -1.91 7.45 6.17
CA CYS A 102 -3.36 7.42 6.02
C CYS A 102 -3.92 8.79 6.37
N ASP A 103 -4.55 9.46 5.39
CA ASP A 103 -5.20 10.74 5.61
C ASP A 103 -6.40 10.55 6.56
N ILE A 104 -6.64 11.52 7.44
CA ILE A 104 -7.71 11.43 8.45
C ILE A 104 -9.10 11.30 7.81
N ARG A 105 -9.28 11.79 6.58
CA ARG A 105 -10.56 11.71 5.86
C ARG A 105 -10.79 10.34 5.23
N ASN A 106 -9.76 9.52 5.11
CA ASN A 106 -9.86 8.21 4.46
C ASN A 106 -10.24 7.13 5.48
N VAL A 107 -11.51 7.10 5.83
CA VAL A 107 -12.04 6.16 6.85
C VAL A 107 -11.89 4.70 6.40
N SER A 108 -12.11 4.41 5.12
CA SER A 108 -11.97 3.05 4.59
C SER A 108 -10.54 2.52 4.72
N SER A 109 -9.55 3.35 4.39
CA SER A 109 -8.14 3.02 4.55
C SER A 109 -7.80 2.81 6.02
N HIS A 110 -8.27 3.68 6.90
CA HIS A 110 -8.02 3.55 8.32
C HIS A 110 -8.50 2.21 8.87
N ARG A 111 -9.71 1.80 8.49
CA ARG A 111 -10.27 0.49 8.86
C ARG A 111 -9.40 -0.67 8.35
N LEU A 112 -8.90 -0.56 7.14
CA LEU A 112 -8.00 -1.57 6.56
C LEU A 112 -6.75 -1.74 7.41
N TRP A 113 -6.10 -0.65 7.80
CA TRP A 113 -4.87 -0.69 8.59
C TRP A 113 -5.12 -1.28 9.97
N VAL A 114 -6.19 -0.87 10.64
CA VAL A 114 -6.58 -1.43 11.95
C VAL A 114 -6.83 -2.94 11.83
N LYS A 115 -7.64 -3.33 10.85
CA LYS A 115 -8.00 -4.73 10.62
C LYS A 115 -6.80 -5.62 10.34
N THR A 116 -5.79 -5.09 9.66
CA THR A 116 -4.60 -5.85 9.30
C THR A 116 -3.47 -5.77 10.33
N GLY A 117 -3.73 -5.12 11.46
CA GLY A 117 -2.81 -5.13 12.61
C GLY A 117 -1.74 -4.06 12.61
N TYR A 118 -1.85 -3.06 11.75
CA TYR A 118 -0.89 -1.94 11.72
C TYR A 118 -1.08 -1.04 12.94
N GLY A 119 0.02 -0.64 13.55
CA GLY A 119 0.02 0.37 14.60
C GLY A 119 -0.25 1.76 14.03
N ASN A 120 -0.85 2.62 14.83
CA ASN A 120 -1.30 3.95 14.40
C ASN A 120 -0.52 5.04 15.12
N ASN A 121 0.03 5.99 14.36
CA ASN A 121 0.83 7.10 14.87
C ASN A 121 0.28 8.41 14.31
N PRO A 122 -0.52 9.17 15.09
CA PRO A 122 -1.12 10.39 14.59
C PRO A 122 -0.09 11.46 14.19
N VAL A 123 -0.41 12.18 13.12
CA VAL A 123 0.40 13.30 12.63
C VAL A 123 -0.38 14.59 12.87
N ALA A 124 0.22 15.49 13.66
CA ALA A 124 -0.38 16.77 13.99
C ALA A 124 0.37 17.92 13.30
N LEU A 125 -0.38 18.92 12.85
CA LEU A 125 0.19 20.18 12.42
C LEU A 125 0.67 20.98 13.65
N PRO A 126 1.50 22.04 13.45
CA PRO A 126 1.95 22.88 14.56
C PRO A 126 0.83 23.48 15.40
N ASP A 127 -0.36 23.66 14.84
CA ASP A 127 -1.55 24.15 15.55
C ASP A 127 -2.27 23.07 16.37
N GLY A 128 -1.79 21.81 16.31
CA GLY A 128 -2.36 20.69 17.04
C GLY A 128 -3.43 19.91 16.28
N ASN A 129 -3.84 20.37 15.09
CA ASN A 129 -4.83 19.63 14.30
C ASN A 129 -4.24 18.34 13.75
N ILE A 130 -4.93 17.22 13.97
CA ILE A 130 -4.55 15.91 13.42
C ILE A 130 -4.99 15.85 11.96
N VAL A 131 -4.04 15.56 11.06
CA VAL A 131 -4.31 15.49 9.62
C VAL A 131 -4.30 14.07 9.06
N GLY A 132 -3.76 13.12 9.81
CA GLY A 132 -3.67 11.73 9.40
C GLY A 132 -2.84 10.94 10.37
N SER A 133 -2.37 9.79 9.92
CA SER A 133 -1.54 8.91 10.73
C SER A 133 -0.52 8.19 9.86
N PHE A 134 0.67 7.99 10.39
CA PHE A 134 1.52 6.93 9.88
C PHE A 134 1.09 5.62 10.50
N VAL A 135 0.97 4.60 9.66
CA VAL A 135 0.63 3.24 10.10
C VAL A 135 1.80 2.33 9.78
N SER A 136 2.14 1.42 10.70
CA SER A 136 3.29 0.54 10.51
C SER A 136 3.06 -0.84 11.10
N LEU A 137 3.70 -1.82 10.48
CA LEU A 137 3.71 -3.21 10.92
C LEU A 137 5.16 -3.67 10.97
N VAL A 138 5.67 -3.90 12.18
CA VAL A 138 7.00 -4.46 12.38
C VAL A 138 6.95 -5.95 12.09
N LEU A 139 7.88 -6.42 11.28
CA LEU A 139 7.94 -7.81 10.83
C LEU A 139 8.72 -8.72 11.80
#